data_f3e932394b363da74fb66e47c175a0d0
#
_entry.id   f3e932394b363da74fb66e47c175a0d0
#
_cell.length_a   1.000
_cell.length_b   1.000
_cell.length_c   1.000
_cell.angle_alpha   90.00
_cell.angle_beta   90.00
_cell.angle_gamma   90.00
#
_symmetry.space_group_name_H-M   'P 1'
#
loop_
_entity.id
_entity.type
_entity.pdbx_description
1 polymer ?
#
loop_
_entity_poly.entity_id
_entity_poly.type
_entity_poly.pdbx_seq_one_letter_code
_entity_poly.pdbx_strand_id
1 'polypeptide(L)'
;MIATKSHNTPIILQLDQVSYRVSDGDLVSGVSLNIHAGEMISLIGPNGAGKSTLVKLILGLLTPTHGKITKKVRHISYVPQRFNIPTILPLRAIDLLRQANPKRLNQAQKDDIFDKLSITSLLSKQMHHLSGGETQRVLLVRALLDKPELLILDEPMQGLDPESEIWLYQFLDQLPEFLQCAMLVVSHDLHWVMKGSRRVICLNKHICCQGVPSQIAIAPEFVQLFGYQAPYIHQHTHCDHHLDHEHLESNHRHRDTA
;
A
#
# COMPACT_ATOMS: atom_id res chain seq x y z
N MET A 1 -22.19 6.86 -10.43
CA MET A 1 -21.45 6.85 -11.73
C MET A 1 -20.02 7.24 -11.43
N ILE A 2 -19.14 6.28 -11.15
CA ILE A 2 -17.71 6.52 -10.95
C ILE A 2 -17.12 6.49 -12.36
N ALA A 3 -16.76 7.67 -12.85
CA ALA A 3 -16.13 7.82 -14.16
C ALA A 3 -14.81 7.03 -14.16
N THR A 4 -14.76 6.00 -14.95
CA THR A 4 -13.51 5.35 -15.38
C THR A 4 -12.68 6.41 -16.12
N LYS A 5 -11.75 7.07 -15.38
CA LYS A 5 -10.70 7.87 -16.01
C LYS A 5 -9.80 6.91 -16.78
N SER A 6 -10.14 6.70 -18.05
CA SER A 6 -9.45 5.83 -18.98
C SER A 6 -8.21 6.52 -19.57
N HIS A 7 -7.10 5.83 -19.56
CA HIS A 7 -6.12 5.63 -20.65
C HIS A 7 -5.21 6.77 -21.11
N ASN A 8 -5.07 7.92 -20.39
CA ASN A 8 -4.10 8.93 -20.80
C ASN A 8 -3.08 9.32 -19.71
N THR A 9 -3.00 8.53 -18.61
CA THR A 9 -1.98 8.78 -17.60
C THR A 9 -0.61 8.27 -18.10
N PRO A 10 0.45 9.09 -18.01
CA PRO A 10 1.75 8.71 -18.54
C PRO A 10 2.33 7.51 -17.80
N ILE A 11 2.98 6.62 -18.54
CA ILE A 11 3.80 5.55 -17.96
C ILE A 11 5.04 6.19 -17.34
N ILE A 12 5.23 5.97 -16.04
CA ILE A 12 6.34 6.49 -15.25
C ILE A 12 7.44 5.45 -15.01
N LEU A 13 7.08 4.16 -15.07
CA LEU A 13 8.00 3.04 -14.95
C LEU A 13 7.55 1.93 -15.90
N GLN A 14 8.49 1.38 -16.65
CA GLN A 14 8.26 0.24 -17.56
C GLN A 14 9.33 -0.82 -17.34
N LEU A 15 8.88 -2.04 -17.12
CA LEU A 15 9.69 -3.26 -17.17
C LEU A 15 9.34 -3.99 -18.47
N ASP A 16 10.35 -4.41 -19.21
CA ASP A 16 10.20 -5.15 -20.46
C ASP A 16 11.03 -6.43 -20.39
N GLN A 17 10.34 -7.58 -20.28
CA GLN A 17 10.91 -8.93 -20.19
C GLN A 17 12.03 -9.06 -19.14
N VAL A 18 11.86 -8.42 -18.00
CA VAL A 18 12.87 -8.34 -16.95
C VAL A 18 13.05 -9.69 -16.26
N SER A 19 14.26 -10.18 -16.24
CA SER A 19 14.66 -11.38 -15.51
C SER A 19 15.86 -11.11 -14.61
N TYR A 20 15.93 -11.84 -13.50
CA TYR A 20 17.06 -11.83 -12.59
C TYR A 20 17.38 -13.25 -12.13
N ARG A 21 18.57 -13.71 -12.48
CA ARG A 21 19.06 -15.07 -12.20
C ARG A 21 20.25 -15.01 -11.24
N VAL A 22 20.27 -15.95 -10.33
CA VAL A 22 21.41 -16.26 -9.45
C VAL A 22 21.88 -17.70 -9.72
N SER A 23 22.97 -18.14 -9.07
CA SER A 23 23.48 -19.52 -9.20
C SER A 23 22.40 -20.58 -9.02
N ASP A 24 21.48 -20.36 -8.11
CA ASP A 24 20.45 -21.31 -7.70
C ASP A 24 19.16 -21.22 -8.55
N GLY A 25 19.17 -20.41 -9.62
CA GLY A 25 18.06 -20.29 -10.57
C GLY A 25 17.45 -18.91 -10.68
N ASP A 26 16.30 -18.85 -11.35
CA ASP A 26 15.60 -17.59 -11.57
C ASP A 26 14.85 -17.15 -10.32
N LEU A 27 15.11 -15.93 -9.87
CA LEU A 27 14.34 -15.23 -8.82
C LEU A 27 13.21 -14.39 -9.43
N VAL A 28 13.43 -13.86 -10.64
CA VAL A 28 12.44 -13.13 -11.45
C VAL A 28 12.64 -13.56 -12.90
N SER A 29 11.56 -13.85 -13.62
CA SER A 29 11.61 -14.42 -14.99
C SER A 29 10.60 -13.70 -15.90
N GLY A 30 11.11 -12.99 -16.93
CA GLY A 30 10.30 -12.41 -18.01
C GLY A 30 9.21 -11.44 -17.59
N VAL A 31 9.43 -10.67 -16.52
CA VAL A 31 8.42 -9.73 -15.98
C VAL A 31 8.29 -8.52 -16.89
N SER A 32 7.07 -8.31 -17.42
CA SER A 32 6.67 -7.10 -18.15
C SER A 32 5.58 -6.37 -17.39
N LEU A 33 5.82 -5.11 -17.04
CA LEU A 33 4.95 -4.30 -16.19
C LEU A 33 5.08 -2.83 -16.54
N ASN A 34 3.95 -2.13 -16.62
CA ASN A 34 3.88 -0.67 -16.69
C ASN A 34 3.25 -0.13 -15.43
N ILE A 35 3.82 0.92 -14.85
CA ILE A 35 3.24 1.71 -13.76
C ILE A 35 2.93 3.11 -14.30
N HIS A 36 1.69 3.57 -14.08
CA HIS A 36 1.23 4.87 -14.51
C HIS A 36 1.27 5.89 -13.36
N ALA A 37 1.36 7.17 -13.72
CA ALA A 37 1.34 8.25 -12.72
C ALA A 37 0.04 8.21 -11.88
N GLY A 38 0.17 8.34 -10.55
CA GLY A 38 -0.95 8.31 -9.62
C GLY A 38 -1.67 6.95 -9.51
N GLU A 39 -1.10 5.89 -10.04
CA GLU A 39 -1.66 4.54 -9.97
C GLU A 39 -1.29 3.88 -8.63
N MET A 40 -2.26 3.20 -8.01
CA MET A 40 -2.05 2.36 -6.84
C MET A 40 -2.07 0.88 -7.24
N ILE A 41 -0.95 0.21 -7.05
CA ILE A 41 -0.75 -1.19 -7.43
C ILE A 41 -0.38 -2.00 -6.20
N SER A 42 -1.00 -3.15 -6.01
CA SER A 42 -0.54 -4.15 -5.06
C SER A 42 0.19 -5.29 -5.75
N LEU A 43 1.37 -5.62 -5.24
CA LEU A 43 2.18 -6.76 -5.65
C LEU A 43 2.05 -7.85 -4.60
N ILE A 44 1.41 -8.95 -4.96
CA ILE A 44 1.18 -10.10 -4.08
C ILE A 44 1.89 -11.34 -4.61
N GLY A 45 2.07 -12.31 -3.73
CA GLY A 45 2.69 -13.60 -4.09
C GLY A 45 3.19 -14.33 -2.85
N PRO A 46 3.41 -15.65 -2.93
CA PRO A 46 3.93 -16.43 -1.81
C PRO A 46 5.35 -15.99 -1.40
N ASN A 47 5.82 -16.52 -0.28
CA ASN A 47 7.22 -16.34 0.12
C ASN A 47 8.15 -16.97 -0.93
N GLY A 48 9.22 -16.26 -1.27
CA GLY A 48 10.12 -16.70 -2.34
C GLY A 48 9.65 -16.41 -3.77
N ALA A 49 8.49 -15.77 -3.96
CA ALA A 49 7.94 -15.41 -5.27
C ALA A 49 8.76 -14.37 -6.05
N GLY A 50 9.78 -13.76 -5.44
CA GLY A 50 10.61 -12.75 -6.11
C GLY A 50 10.18 -11.30 -5.88
N LYS A 51 9.18 -11.04 -5.02
CA LYS A 51 8.65 -9.69 -4.74
C LYS A 51 9.74 -8.69 -4.34
N SER A 52 10.51 -9.00 -3.31
CA SER A 52 11.61 -8.13 -2.85
C SER A 52 12.74 -8.00 -3.88
N THR A 53 12.96 -9.04 -4.70
CA THR A 53 13.91 -8.97 -5.82
C THR A 53 13.43 -8.00 -6.89
N LEU A 54 12.15 -8.08 -7.26
CA LEU A 54 11.52 -7.16 -8.21
C LEU A 54 11.57 -5.71 -7.70
N VAL A 55 11.28 -5.48 -6.42
CA VAL A 55 11.43 -4.16 -5.79
C VAL A 55 12.87 -3.66 -5.88
N LYS A 56 13.87 -4.48 -5.56
CA LYS A 56 15.29 -4.10 -5.66
C LYS A 56 15.71 -3.78 -7.10
N LEU A 57 15.19 -4.49 -8.08
CA LEU A 57 15.39 -4.21 -9.51
C LEU A 57 14.77 -2.86 -9.89
N ILE A 58 13.54 -2.58 -9.45
CA ILE A 58 12.86 -1.29 -9.66
C ILE A 58 13.65 -0.16 -9.00
N LEU A 59 14.15 -0.34 -7.79
CA LEU A 59 14.98 0.64 -7.10
C LEU A 59 16.34 0.86 -7.78
N GLY A 60 16.82 -0.11 -8.56
CA GLY A 60 18.15 -0.10 -9.18
C GLY A 60 19.25 -0.59 -8.24
N LEU A 61 18.88 -1.28 -7.17
CA LEU A 61 19.80 -1.96 -6.24
C LEU A 61 20.33 -3.28 -6.83
N LEU A 62 19.61 -3.82 -7.81
CA LEU A 62 20.04 -4.97 -8.62
C LEU A 62 19.93 -4.59 -10.09
N THR A 63 20.82 -5.17 -10.90
CA THR A 63 20.79 -5.04 -12.37
C THR A 63 20.13 -6.29 -12.96
N PRO A 64 19.13 -6.16 -13.83
CA PRO A 64 18.49 -7.32 -14.44
C PRO A 64 19.51 -8.12 -15.28
N THR A 65 19.39 -9.45 -15.26
CA THR A 65 20.21 -10.32 -16.12
C THR A 65 19.74 -10.32 -17.57
N HIS A 66 18.42 -10.07 -17.79
CA HIS A 66 17.81 -9.91 -19.11
C HIS A 66 16.68 -8.87 -19.03
N GLY A 67 16.30 -8.32 -20.17
CA GLY A 67 15.26 -7.33 -20.27
C GLY A 67 15.74 -5.93 -19.91
N LYS A 68 14.78 -5.00 -19.82
CA LYS A 68 15.08 -3.57 -19.60
C LYS A 68 14.10 -2.94 -18.64
N ILE A 69 14.61 -2.07 -17.77
CA ILE A 69 13.81 -1.20 -16.90
C ILE A 69 13.98 0.25 -17.36
N THR A 70 12.87 0.89 -17.75
CA THR A 70 12.85 2.29 -18.15
C THR A 70 12.12 3.09 -17.11
N LYS A 71 12.82 4.04 -16.48
CA LYS A 71 12.29 4.93 -15.45
C LYS A 71 12.14 6.34 -16.02
N LYS A 72 10.92 6.86 -16.00
CA LYS A 72 10.62 8.27 -16.31
C LYS A 72 10.42 9.10 -15.05
N VAL A 73 10.44 8.47 -13.88
CA VAL A 73 10.43 9.10 -12.56
C VAL A 73 11.83 9.53 -12.15
N ARG A 74 11.93 10.65 -11.47
CA ARG A 74 13.18 11.17 -10.91
C ARG A 74 13.35 10.79 -9.44
N HIS A 75 12.22 10.61 -8.73
CA HIS A 75 12.21 10.37 -7.28
C HIS A 75 11.33 9.17 -6.97
N ILE A 76 11.99 8.13 -6.49
CA ILE A 76 11.36 6.92 -5.92
C ILE A 76 11.70 6.92 -4.44
N SER A 77 10.68 6.88 -3.58
CA SER A 77 10.87 6.64 -2.15
C SER A 77 10.50 5.19 -1.82
N TYR A 78 11.21 4.63 -0.87
CA TYR A 78 11.03 3.24 -0.43
C TYR A 78 10.91 3.17 1.09
N VAL A 79 9.88 2.49 1.55
CA VAL A 79 9.69 2.12 2.96
C VAL A 79 9.88 0.61 3.06
N PRO A 80 10.95 0.15 3.73
CA PRO A 80 11.27 -1.27 3.82
C PRO A 80 10.37 -1.99 4.83
N GLN A 81 10.20 -3.30 4.64
CA GLN A 81 9.49 -4.20 5.55
C GLN A 81 10.04 -4.16 6.98
N ARG A 82 11.35 -4.03 7.13
CA ARG A 82 12.04 -3.97 8.43
C ARG A 82 13.01 -2.81 8.43
N PHE A 83 12.91 -2.01 9.45
CA PHE A 83 13.85 -0.92 9.71
C PHE A 83 14.53 -1.17 11.05
N ASN A 84 15.64 -1.89 11.00
CA ASN A 84 16.40 -2.23 12.19
C ASN A 84 17.49 -1.19 12.44
N ILE A 85 17.39 -0.52 13.58
CA ILE A 85 18.43 0.41 14.06
C ILE A 85 19.13 -0.26 15.24
N PRO A 86 20.46 -0.36 15.21
CA PRO A 86 21.18 -0.81 16.37
C PRO A 86 20.87 0.08 17.59
N THR A 87 20.55 -0.51 18.73
CA THR A 87 20.20 0.22 19.96
C THR A 87 21.32 1.14 20.46
N ILE A 88 22.55 0.85 20.08
CA ILE A 88 23.72 1.69 20.37
C ILE A 88 23.71 3.01 19.60
N LEU A 89 22.96 3.11 18.51
CA LEU A 89 22.90 4.32 17.70
C LEU A 89 21.86 5.31 18.28
N PRO A 90 22.28 6.48 18.83
CA PRO A 90 21.35 7.45 19.38
C PRO A 90 20.68 8.26 18.28
N LEU A 91 19.78 7.60 17.50
CA LEU A 91 19.06 8.20 16.37
C LEU A 91 17.64 8.58 16.80
N ARG A 92 17.33 9.87 16.87
CA ARG A 92 15.96 10.36 17.09
C ARG A 92 15.17 10.41 15.79
N ALA A 93 13.86 10.40 15.90
CA ALA A 93 12.98 10.54 14.73
C ALA A 93 13.31 11.80 13.91
N ILE A 94 13.51 12.94 14.55
CA ILE A 94 13.87 14.19 13.87
C ILE A 94 15.19 14.09 13.09
N ASP A 95 16.16 13.33 13.59
CA ASP A 95 17.46 13.20 12.94
C ASP A 95 17.35 12.35 11.66
N LEU A 96 16.45 11.34 11.65
CA LEU A 96 16.09 10.58 10.46
C LEU A 96 15.36 11.47 9.41
N LEU A 97 14.41 12.29 9.86
CA LEU A 97 13.66 13.18 8.97
C LEU A 97 14.51 14.27 8.35
N ARG A 98 15.54 14.74 9.05
CA ARG A 98 16.52 15.74 8.50
C ARG A 98 17.31 15.22 7.31
N GLN A 99 17.39 13.90 7.10
CA GLN A 99 18.03 13.31 5.93
C GLN A 99 17.16 13.41 4.67
N ALA A 100 15.87 13.74 4.81
CA ALA A 100 15.00 14.01 3.67
C ALA A 100 15.44 15.30 2.96
N ASN A 101 15.15 15.40 1.67
CA ASN A 101 15.36 16.62 0.88
C ASN A 101 14.02 17.33 0.60
N PRO A 102 13.45 18.05 1.59
CA PRO A 102 12.09 18.57 1.50
C PRO A 102 11.99 19.85 0.63
N LYS A 103 12.98 20.16 -0.21
CA LYS A 103 12.98 21.36 -1.07
C LYS A 103 11.82 21.44 -2.06
N ARG A 104 11.16 20.31 -2.33
CA ARG A 104 10.04 20.19 -3.26
C ARG A 104 8.67 20.42 -2.64
N LEU A 105 8.62 20.44 -1.31
CA LEU A 105 7.41 20.71 -0.54
C LEU A 105 7.47 22.15 0.00
N ASN A 106 6.34 22.85 -0.09
CA ASN A 106 6.17 24.09 0.66
C ASN A 106 5.91 23.78 2.15
N GLN A 107 5.93 24.81 3.00
CA GLN A 107 5.78 24.61 4.45
C GLN A 107 4.41 24.00 4.79
N ALA A 108 3.33 24.49 4.19
CA ALA A 108 1.98 23.96 4.43
C ALA A 108 1.86 22.47 4.10
N GLN A 109 2.49 22.01 3.01
CA GLN A 109 2.52 20.58 2.67
C GLN A 109 3.28 19.74 3.71
N LYS A 110 4.36 20.28 4.27
CA LYS A 110 5.12 19.57 5.33
C LYS A 110 4.29 19.48 6.61
N ASP A 111 3.67 20.59 7.01
CA ASP A 111 2.84 20.66 8.21
C ASP A 111 1.65 19.68 8.08
N ASP A 112 1.00 19.63 6.91
CA ASP A 112 -0.10 18.70 6.64
C ASP A 112 0.37 17.22 6.67
N ILE A 113 1.55 16.89 6.17
CA ILE A 113 2.13 15.55 6.32
C ILE A 113 2.36 15.22 7.80
N PHE A 114 2.90 16.16 8.58
CA PHE A 114 3.20 15.95 10.00
C PHE A 114 1.92 15.76 10.81
N ASP A 115 0.90 16.55 10.52
CA ASP A 115 -0.39 16.49 11.20
C ASP A 115 -1.14 15.20 10.87
N LYS A 116 -1.25 14.86 9.58
CA LYS A 116 -1.91 13.62 9.12
C LYS A 116 -1.26 12.36 9.70
N LEU A 117 0.07 12.36 9.84
CA LEU A 117 0.80 11.24 10.40
C LEU A 117 1.03 11.36 11.93
N SER A 118 0.54 12.44 12.55
CA SER A 118 0.58 12.67 14.00
C SER A 118 1.96 12.42 14.61
N ILE A 119 3.03 12.91 13.95
CA ILE A 119 4.41 12.60 14.36
C ILE A 119 5.06 13.63 15.27
N THR A 120 4.42 14.76 15.51
CA THR A 120 5.02 15.89 16.25
C THR A 120 5.53 15.47 17.64
N SER A 121 4.78 14.63 18.35
CA SER A 121 5.17 14.10 19.67
C SER A 121 6.30 13.05 19.58
N LEU A 122 6.58 12.52 18.40
CA LEU A 122 7.59 11.50 18.16
C LEU A 122 8.97 12.08 17.85
N LEU A 123 9.04 13.33 17.42
CA LEU A 123 10.25 13.95 16.86
C LEU A 123 11.47 13.87 17.79
N SER A 124 11.27 14.01 19.10
CA SER A 124 12.35 13.93 20.11
C SER A 124 12.67 12.53 20.59
N LYS A 125 11.79 11.54 20.29
CA LYS A 125 11.98 10.16 20.74
C LYS A 125 13.11 9.48 19.97
N GLN A 126 13.83 8.60 20.63
CA GLN A 126 14.79 7.69 19.99
C GLN A 126 14.03 6.66 19.14
N MET A 127 14.50 6.39 17.94
CA MET A 127 13.85 5.46 17.02
C MET A 127 13.66 4.05 17.60
N HIS A 128 14.62 3.56 18.39
CA HIS A 128 14.54 2.25 19.01
C HIS A 128 13.54 2.17 20.20
N HIS A 129 12.99 3.30 20.66
CA HIS A 129 11.94 3.37 21.67
C HIS A 129 10.54 3.53 21.05
N LEU A 130 10.43 3.65 19.75
CA LEU A 130 9.15 3.76 19.06
C LEU A 130 8.47 2.39 18.94
N SER A 131 7.14 2.38 19.05
CA SER A 131 6.34 1.21 18.67
C SER A 131 6.45 0.93 17.17
N GLY A 132 5.97 -0.24 16.71
CA GLY A 132 5.92 -0.56 15.30
C GLY A 132 5.16 0.49 14.49
N GLY A 133 3.95 0.87 14.95
CA GLY A 133 3.13 1.90 14.32
C GLY A 133 3.77 3.29 14.33
N GLU A 134 4.39 3.70 15.44
CA GLU A 134 5.13 4.96 15.54
C GLU A 134 6.32 4.98 14.56
N THR A 135 7.07 3.89 14.50
CA THR A 135 8.19 3.73 13.54
C THR A 135 7.69 3.84 12.10
N GLN A 136 6.60 3.16 11.77
CA GLN A 136 6.01 3.20 10.43
C GLN A 136 5.58 4.61 10.03
N ARG A 137 4.95 5.37 10.95
CA ARG A 137 4.59 6.78 10.72
C ARG A 137 5.81 7.63 10.40
N VAL A 138 6.88 7.50 11.16
CA VAL A 138 8.14 8.25 10.93
C VAL A 138 8.77 7.89 9.59
N LEU A 139 8.81 6.60 9.22
CA LEU A 139 9.33 6.15 7.93
C LEU A 139 8.50 6.66 6.75
N LEU A 140 7.17 6.67 6.88
CA LEU A 140 6.28 7.25 5.88
C LEU A 140 6.53 8.75 5.71
N VAL A 141 6.59 9.51 6.82
CA VAL A 141 6.94 10.94 6.74
C VAL A 141 8.27 11.12 6.02
N ARG A 142 9.29 10.36 6.40
CA ARG A 142 10.61 10.42 5.75
C ARG A 142 10.52 10.20 4.24
N ALA A 143 9.73 9.21 3.81
CA ALA A 143 9.55 8.89 2.40
C ALA A 143 8.75 9.97 1.65
N LEU A 144 7.74 10.56 2.29
CA LEU A 144 6.86 11.57 1.69
C LEU A 144 7.51 12.96 1.61
N LEU A 145 8.41 13.29 2.55
CA LEU A 145 9.16 14.56 2.52
C LEU A 145 10.00 14.75 1.26
N ASP A 146 10.40 13.67 0.61
CA ASP A 146 11.13 13.73 -0.67
C ASP A 146 10.19 14.02 -1.86
N LYS A 147 8.86 14.12 -1.64
CA LYS A 147 7.83 14.28 -2.67
C LYS A 147 8.03 13.30 -3.83
N PRO A 148 7.90 11.99 -3.57
CA PRO A 148 8.16 10.97 -4.58
C PRO A 148 7.12 11.01 -5.70
N GLU A 149 7.53 10.63 -6.90
CA GLU A 149 6.65 10.33 -8.03
C GLU A 149 6.17 8.86 -7.98
N LEU A 150 6.98 8.00 -7.34
CA LEU A 150 6.64 6.60 -7.03
C LEU A 150 7.04 6.29 -5.58
N LEU A 151 6.08 5.87 -4.78
CA LEU A 151 6.27 5.37 -3.42
C LEU A 151 6.17 3.85 -3.43
N ILE A 152 7.20 3.18 -2.93
CA ILE A 152 7.21 1.72 -2.77
C ILE A 152 7.14 1.41 -1.28
N LEU A 153 6.13 0.61 -0.90
CA LEU A 153 5.91 0.15 0.47
C LEU A 153 6.05 -1.38 0.49
N ASP A 154 7.01 -1.88 1.25
CA ASP A 154 7.27 -3.32 1.36
C ASP A 154 6.69 -3.84 2.68
N GLU A 155 5.58 -4.59 2.61
CA GLU A 155 4.84 -5.16 3.74
C GLU A 155 4.53 -4.13 4.85
N PRO A 156 3.91 -2.97 4.52
CA PRO A 156 3.83 -1.84 5.44
C PRO A 156 2.96 -2.09 6.68
N MET A 157 2.11 -3.12 6.67
CA MET A 157 1.22 -3.49 7.78
C MET A 157 1.84 -4.51 8.73
N GLN A 158 2.96 -5.11 8.34
CA GLN A 158 3.52 -6.22 9.11
C GLN A 158 3.98 -5.79 10.51
N GLY A 159 3.44 -6.46 11.53
CA GLY A 159 3.81 -6.24 12.93
C GLY A 159 3.19 -4.98 13.56
N LEU A 160 2.19 -4.40 12.91
CA LEU A 160 1.38 -3.34 13.49
C LEU A 160 0.29 -3.94 14.41
N ASP A 161 -0.12 -3.16 15.40
CA ASP A 161 -1.34 -3.43 16.14
C ASP A 161 -2.58 -3.10 15.26
N PRO A 162 -3.77 -3.65 15.57
CA PRO A 162 -4.96 -3.48 14.73
C PRO A 162 -5.38 -2.02 14.50
N GLU A 163 -5.19 -1.15 15.49
CA GLU A 163 -5.53 0.27 15.39
C GLU A 163 -4.59 0.99 14.42
N SER A 164 -3.29 0.75 14.55
CA SER A 164 -2.26 1.28 13.64
C SER A 164 -2.45 0.77 12.22
N GLU A 165 -2.89 -0.47 12.04
CA GLU A 165 -3.18 -1.06 10.74
C GLU A 165 -4.36 -0.36 10.05
N ILE A 166 -5.51 -0.21 10.75
CA ILE A 166 -6.70 0.49 10.24
C ILE A 166 -6.35 1.92 9.84
N TRP A 167 -5.62 2.63 10.72
CA TRP A 167 -5.18 3.99 10.45
C TRP A 167 -4.31 4.07 9.18
N LEU A 168 -3.35 3.15 9.02
CA LEU A 168 -2.47 3.14 7.87
C LEU A 168 -3.23 2.87 6.56
N TYR A 169 -4.23 1.98 6.59
CA TYR A 169 -5.12 1.74 5.44
C TYR A 169 -5.83 3.01 4.99
N GLN A 170 -6.46 3.71 5.93
CA GLN A 170 -7.18 4.95 5.66
C GLN A 170 -6.25 6.03 5.11
N PHE A 171 -5.04 6.10 5.64
CA PHE A 171 -4.03 7.04 5.17
C PHE A 171 -3.58 6.72 3.73
N LEU A 172 -3.26 5.47 3.42
CA LEU A 172 -2.80 5.05 2.09
C LEU A 172 -3.89 5.24 1.02
N ASP A 173 -5.16 5.06 1.36
CA ASP A 173 -6.27 5.27 0.44
C ASP A 173 -6.40 6.74 0.00
N GLN A 174 -6.11 7.67 0.89
CA GLN A 174 -6.17 9.12 0.61
C GLN A 174 -4.89 9.66 -0.06
N LEU A 175 -3.78 8.93 0.04
CA LEU A 175 -2.47 9.41 -0.38
C LEU A 175 -2.36 9.76 -1.88
N PRO A 176 -2.94 8.99 -2.84
CA PRO A 176 -2.87 9.33 -4.26
C PRO A 176 -3.50 10.67 -4.61
N GLU A 177 -4.57 11.06 -3.92
CA GLU A 177 -5.23 12.35 -4.12
C GLU A 177 -4.43 13.48 -3.53
N PHE A 178 -3.81 13.23 -2.38
CA PHE A 178 -3.03 14.22 -1.64
C PHE A 178 -1.69 14.58 -2.30
N LEU A 179 -0.93 13.59 -2.78
CA LEU A 179 0.42 13.81 -3.33
C LEU A 179 0.55 13.55 -4.83
N GLN A 180 -0.48 13.01 -5.48
CA GLN A 180 -0.46 12.62 -6.90
C GLN A 180 0.71 11.68 -7.23
N CYS A 181 1.20 10.89 -6.26
CA CYS A 181 2.25 9.91 -6.49
C CYS A 181 1.66 8.53 -6.82
N ALA A 182 2.36 7.77 -7.65
CA ALA A 182 2.05 6.36 -7.83
C ALA A 182 2.51 5.57 -6.61
N MET A 183 1.81 4.47 -6.30
CA MET A 183 2.18 3.59 -5.20
C MET A 183 2.30 2.15 -5.66
N LEU A 184 3.37 1.48 -5.24
CA LEU A 184 3.56 0.04 -5.35
C LEU A 184 3.62 -0.53 -3.94
N VAL A 185 2.57 -1.24 -3.52
CA VAL A 185 2.49 -1.84 -2.19
C VAL A 185 2.71 -3.34 -2.31
N VAL A 186 3.78 -3.83 -1.72
CA VAL A 186 4.00 -5.27 -1.57
C VAL A 186 3.26 -5.72 -0.33
N SER A 187 2.36 -6.70 -0.47
CA SER A 187 1.59 -7.22 0.66
C SER A 187 1.27 -8.70 0.49
N HIS A 188 1.14 -9.39 1.60
CA HIS A 188 0.55 -10.72 1.69
C HIS A 188 -0.87 -10.68 2.30
N ASP A 189 -1.34 -9.53 2.76
CA ASP A 189 -2.70 -9.33 3.26
C ASP A 189 -3.68 -9.17 2.09
N LEU A 190 -4.31 -10.29 1.73
CA LEU A 190 -5.27 -10.34 0.63
C LEU A 190 -6.53 -9.52 0.91
N HIS A 191 -6.94 -9.41 2.19
CA HIS A 191 -8.14 -8.66 2.54
C HIS A 191 -7.99 -7.17 2.21
N TRP A 192 -6.86 -6.58 2.59
CA TRP A 192 -6.57 -5.20 2.24
C TRP A 192 -6.40 -5.00 0.73
N VAL A 193 -5.61 -5.88 0.09
CA VAL A 193 -5.35 -5.82 -1.35
C VAL A 193 -6.65 -5.81 -2.14
N MET A 194 -7.61 -6.65 -1.77
CA MET A 194 -8.90 -6.74 -2.48
C MET A 194 -9.82 -5.52 -2.26
N LYS A 195 -9.66 -4.78 -1.16
CA LYS A 195 -10.46 -3.58 -0.87
C LYS A 195 -9.84 -2.28 -1.37
N GLY A 196 -8.53 -2.12 -1.18
CA GLY A 196 -7.85 -0.84 -1.37
C GLY A 196 -7.13 -0.69 -2.72
N SER A 197 -6.83 -1.79 -3.44
CA SER A 197 -6.02 -1.71 -4.66
C SER A 197 -6.84 -1.36 -5.88
N ARG A 198 -6.27 -0.53 -6.78
CA ARG A 198 -6.85 -0.31 -8.12
C ARG A 198 -6.43 -1.41 -9.09
N ARG A 199 -5.22 -1.91 -8.95
CA ARG A 199 -4.69 -3.04 -9.72
C ARG A 199 -3.87 -3.96 -8.82
N VAL A 200 -4.03 -5.25 -9.02
CA VAL A 200 -3.30 -6.31 -8.33
C VAL A 200 -2.42 -7.04 -9.33
N ILE A 201 -1.20 -7.37 -8.91
CA ILE A 201 -0.25 -8.17 -9.67
C ILE A 201 0.13 -9.38 -8.81
N CYS A 202 -0.13 -10.56 -9.33
CA CYS A 202 0.26 -11.82 -8.70
C CYS A 202 1.62 -12.26 -9.25
N LEU A 203 2.60 -12.36 -8.38
CA LEU A 203 3.96 -12.76 -8.74
C LEU A 203 4.28 -14.15 -8.16
N ASN A 204 4.84 -15.00 -9.00
CA ASN A 204 5.53 -16.24 -8.61
C ASN A 204 6.70 -16.45 -9.56
N LYS A 205 7.80 -15.73 -9.35
CA LYS A 205 8.94 -15.53 -10.25
C LYS A 205 8.56 -14.82 -11.56
N HIS A 206 7.39 -15.05 -12.10
CA HIS A 206 6.77 -14.35 -13.24
C HIS A 206 5.42 -13.78 -12.83
N ILE A 207 4.83 -12.90 -13.62
CA ILE A 207 3.47 -12.41 -13.40
C ILE A 207 2.50 -13.52 -13.83
N CYS A 208 1.82 -14.13 -12.84
CA CYS A 208 0.83 -15.18 -13.07
C CYS A 208 -0.51 -14.60 -13.50
N CYS A 209 -0.93 -13.51 -12.85
CA CYS A 209 -2.15 -12.79 -13.16
C CYS A 209 -2.02 -11.31 -12.79
N GLN A 210 -2.77 -10.45 -13.45
CA GLN A 210 -2.87 -9.03 -13.11
C GLN A 210 -4.22 -8.47 -13.57
N GLY A 211 -4.77 -7.54 -12.80
CA GLY A 211 -6.04 -6.91 -13.11
C GLY A 211 -6.66 -6.21 -11.92
N VAL A 212 -7.92 -5.84 -12.03
CA VAL A 212 -8.67 -5.28 -10.91
C VAL A 212 -8.98 -6.38 -9.86
N PRO A 213 -9.07 -6.04 -8.57
CA PRO A 213 -9.24 -7.03 -7.49
C PRO A 213 -10.38 -8.03 -7.74
N SER A 214 -11.53 -7.56 -8.21
CA SER A 214 -12.70 -8.41 -8.47
C SER A 214 -12.48 -9.47 -9.54
N GLN A 215 -11.65 -9.19 -10.54
CA GLN A 215 -11.29 -10.14 -11.59
C GLN A 215 -10.22 -11.12 -11.11
N ILE A 216 -9.25 -10.62 -10.33
CA ILE A 216 -8.18 -11.43 -9.78
C ILE A 216 -8.70 -12.45 -8.78
N ALA A 217 -9.67 -12.09 -7.93
CA ALA A 217 -10.23 -12.98 -6.90
C ALA A 217 -10.79 -14.31 -7.46
N ILE A 218 -11.23 -14.33 -8.72
CA ILE A 218 -11.80 -15.50 -9.40
C ILE A 218 -10.85 -16.12 -10.43
N ALA A 219 -9.64 -15.55 -10.61
CA ALA A 219 -8.67 -16.07 -11.58
C ALA A 219 -8.12 -17.43 -11.11
N PRO A 220 -8.06 -18.46 -11.99
CA PRO A 220 -7.55 -19.78 -11.62
C PRO A 220 -6.13 -19.75 -11.05
N GLU A 221 -5.27 -18.90 -11.59
CA GLU A 221 -3.89 -18.72 -11.16
C GLU A 221 -3.81 -18.15 -9.73
N PHE A 222 -4.73 -17.24 -9.39
CA PHE A 222 -4.84 -16.70 -8.03
C PHE A 222 -5.29 -17.78 -7.04
N VAL A 223 -6.33 -18.55 -7.41
CA VAL A 223 -6.83 -19.67 -6.58
C VAL A 223 -5.75 -20.73 -6.39
N GLN A 224 -4.96 -21.02 -7.41
CA GLN A 224 -3.84 -21.97 -7.32
C GLN A 224 -2.74 -21.48 -6.35
N LEU A 225 -2.46 -20.17 -6.32
CA LEU A 225 -1.42 -19.59 -5.46
C LEU A 225 -1.85 -19.44 -3.99
N PHE A 226 -3.11 -19.10 -3.73
CA PHE A 226 -3.60 -18.68 -2.42
C PHE A 226 -4.70 -19.58 -1.84
N GLY A 227 -5.18 -20.57 -2.62
CA GLY A 227 -6.30 -21.43 -2.24
C GLY A 227 -7.65 -20.71 -2.35
N TYR A 228 -8.75 -21.45 -2.00
CA TYR A 228 -10.11 -20.91 -1.96
C TYR A 228 -10.39 -19.95 -0.78
N GLN A 229 -9.38 -19.50 -0.06
CA GLN A 229 -9.53 -18.45 0.96
C GLN A 229 -9.69 -17.08 0.30
N ALA A 230 -10.51 -16.99 -0.74
CA ALA A 230 -10.94 -15.72 -1.27
C ALA A 230 -11.67 -14.98 -0.14
N PRO A 231 -11.24 -13.79 0.27
CA PRO A 231 -11.98 -13.00 1.24
C PRO A 231 -13.38 -12.79 0.69
N TYR A 232 -14.42 -13.10 1.50
CA TYR A 232 -15.81 -12.82 1.18
C TYR A 232 -15.91 -11.33 0.78
N ILE A 233 -16.10 -11.07 -0.50
CA ILE A 233 -16.40 -9.73 -0.99
C ILE A 233 -17.87 -9.49 -0.62
N HIS A 234 -18.13 -8.95 0.57
CA HIS A 234 -19.44 -8.40 0.88
C HIS A 234 -19.66 -7.18 0.00
N GLN A 235 -20.39 -7.37 -1.09
CA GLN A 235 -21.02 -6.26 -1.78
C GLN A 235 -22.09 -5.71 -0.83
N HIS A 236 -21.78 -4.60 -0.17
CA HIS A 236 -22.82 -3.79 0.45
C HIS A 236 -23.61 -3.11 -0.68
N THR A 237 -24.67 -3.78 -1.16
CA THR A 237 -25.77 -3.09 -1.79
C THR A 237 -26.36 -2.18 -0.72
N HIS A 238 -26.33 -0.88 -0.95
CA HIS A 238 -27.06 0.11 -0.15
C HIS A 238 -28.53 -0.34 -0.08
N CYS A 239 -28.95 -0.87 1.05
CA CYS A 239 -30.35 -0.95 1.40
C CYS A 239 -30.73 0.42 1.96
N ASP A 240 -31.34 1.24 1.12
CA ASP A 240 -32.05 2.44 1.57
C ASP A 240 -33.21 1.99 2.44
N HIS A 241 -33.02 2.03 3.74
CA HIS A 241 -34.14 1.93 4.69
C HIS A 241 -34.79 3.30 4.78
N HIS A 242 -35.84 3.47 3.98
CA HIS A 242 -36.90 4.43 4.30
C HIS A 242 -37.55 4.02 5.63
N LEU A 243 -37.32 4.80 6.66
CA LEU A 243 -38.05 4.72 7.90
C LEU A 243 -39.39 5.45 7.70
N ASP A 244 -40.43 4.72 7.34
CA ASP A 244 -41.80 5.18 7.49
C ASP A 244 -42.19 5.10 8.98
N HIS A 245 -42.30 6.26 9.60
CA HIS A 245 -42.95 6.42 10.90
C HIS A 245 -44.46 6.41 10.69
N GLU A 246 -45.11 5.29 10.89
CA GLU A 246 -46.54 5.25 11.16
C GLU A 246 -46.79 5.09 12.67
N HIS A 247 -47.47 6.10 13.19
CA HIS A 247 -48.08 6.11 14.51
C HIS A 247 -49.13 5.01 14.63
N LEU A 248 -49.05 4.21 15.68
CA LEU A 248 -50.17 3.44 16.18
C LEU A 248 -50.29 3.66 17.71
N GLU A 249 -51.12 4.61 18.06
CA GLU A 249 -51.79 4.66 19.37
C GLU A 249 -52.79 3.54 19.44
N SER A 250 -52.77 2.72 20.50
CA SER A 250 -53.98 2.06 20.98
C SER A 250 -53.83 1.50 22.40
N ASN A 251 -54.50 2.19 23.31
CA ASN A 251 -55.42 1.67 24.34
C ASN A 251 -54.94 0.55 25.28
N HIS A 252 -54.50 1.00 26.44
CA HIS A 252 -54.72 0.27 27.69
C HIS A 252 -56.17 0.29 28.10
N ARG A 253 -56.76 -0.87 28.27
CA ARG A 253 -57.92 -1.08 29.14
C ARG A 253 -57.59 -2.13 30.20
N HIS A 254 -57.68 -1.64 31.45
CA HIS A 254 -57.78 -2.43 32.68
C HIS A 254 -58.87 -3.51 32.58
N ARG A 255 -58.60 -4.67 33.15
CA ARG A 255 -59.57 -5.46 33.89
C ARG A 255 -58.88 -6.17 35.04
N ASP A 256 -59.22 -5.70 36.26
CA ASP A 256 -59.16 -6.48 37.50
C ASP A 256 -60.06 -7.70 37.43
N THR A 257 -59.67 -8.74 38.08
CA THR A 257 -60.50 -9.48 39.07
C THR A 257 -59.92 -10.85 39.37
N ALA A 258 -59.87 -11.10 40.67
CA ALA A 258 -59.81 -12.32 41.50
C ALA A 258 -58.44 -12.93 41.70
#